data_ef79f868281e7a96e1f58d18035e8b93
#
_entry.id   ef79f868281e7a96e1f58d18035e8b93
#
_cell.length_a   1.000
_cell.length_b   1.000
_cell.length_c   1.000
_cell.angle_alpha   90.00
_cell.angle_beta   90.00
_cell.angle_gamma   90.00
#
_symmetry.space_group_name_H-M   'P 1'
#
loop_
_entity.id
_entity.type
_entity.pdbx_description
1 polymer ?
#
loop_
_entity_poly.entity_id
_entity_poly.type
_entity_poly.pdbx_seq_one_letter_code
_entity_poly.pdbx_strand_id
1 'polypeptide(L)'
;MKGLLIRFVLAGLLCAAPLAAQAAVGNSLKPGPEAIVGAVVDGDTVVLERPVMGATQIRLVGIQAPKLPLGRKNFPTWPLAAGSKRALEKLTLGKTVSLSFGGSEKDRHGRLLAHLHAPGGVWVQGEMLSQGMARVYSFPDNRGAVADMLALERGARRAKRGIWGLGFYAVKTPRELGSLIGTFQLVTGRVLKADRVKSKIYLNFGQDWRSDFTITLKTGTRRLFAKAGVDPLALEGRMVRVRGWLKKFNGPMIDATHPEQIEVISP
;
A
#
# COMPACT_ATOMS: atom_id res chain seq x y z
N MET A 1 9.64 63.40 41.44
CA MET A 1 9.77 61.93 41.34
C MET A 1 8.70 61.45 40.38
N LYS A 2 9.10 61.12 39.12
CA LYS A 2 8.17 60.66 38.05
C LYS A 2 8.32 59.15 37.92
N GLY A 3 7.24 58.39 38.29
CA GLY A 3 7.21 56.95 38.16
C GLY A 3 6.87 56.54 36.72
N LEU A 4 7.76 55.74 36.11
CA LEU A 4 7.61 55.18 34.78
C LEU A 4 6.88 53.85 34.87
N LEU A 5 5.64 53.78 34.34
CA LEU A 5 4.86 52.53 34.21
C LEU A 5 5.30 51.81 32.93
N ILE A 6 5.98 50.70 33.08
CA ILE A 6 6.28 49.78 31.96
C ILE A 6 5.07 48.85 31.75
N ARG A 7 4.38 49.00 30.61
CA ARG A 7 3.34 48.08 30.15
C ARG A 7 4.00 46.91 29.40
N PHE A 8 3.93 45.70 29.95
CA PHE A 8 4.26 44.47 29.21
C PHE A 8 3.09 44.12 28.27
N VAL A 9 3.38 44.17 26.98
CA VAL A 9 2.47 43.61 25.95
C VAL A 9 2.87 42.17 25.76
N LEU A 10 1.99 41.25 26.21
CA LEU A 10 2.13 39.81 25.97
C LEU A 10 1.65 39.53 24.55
N ALA A 11 2.56 39.36 23.59
CA ALA A 11 2.24 38.93 22.25
C ALA A 11 2.00 37.40 22.27
N GLY A 12 0.72 37.02 22.25
CA GLY A 12 0.32 35.63 22.10
C GLY A 12 0.63 35.12 20.68
N LEU A 13 1.61 34.24 20.55
CA LEU A 13 1.90 33.52 19.31
C LEU A 13 0.80 32.45 19.10
N LEU A 14 -0.20 32.75 18.28
CA LEU A 14 -1.12 31.74 17.76
C LEU A 14 -0.34 30.82 16.81
N CYS A 15 0.04 29.66 17.29
CA CYS A 15 0.58 28.58 16.47
C CYS A 15 -0.58 27.98 15.63
N ALA A 16 -0.81 28.53 14.44
CA ALA A 16 -1.72 27.91 13.47
C ALA A 16 -1.08 26.60 12.98
N ALA A 17 -1.58 25.47 13.50
CA ALA A 17 -1.25 24.16 12.93
C ALA A 17 -1.69 24.14 11.46
N PRO A 18 -0.85 23.72 10.52
CA PRO A 18 -1.29 23.60 9.12
C PRO A 18 -2.40 22.55 9.08
N LEU A 19 -3.61 22.94 8.65
CA LEU A 19 -4.61 22.00 8.14
C LEU A 19 -3.93 21.30 6.95
N ALA A 20 -3.53 20.04 7.16
CA ALA A 20 -3.12 19.20 6.06
C ALA A 20 -4.33 19.10 5.12
N ALA A 21 -4.21 19.74 3.96
CA ALA A 21 -5.18 19.59 2.88
C ALA A 21 -5.26 18.10 2.59
N GLN A 22 -6.38 17.46 3.00
CA GLN A 22 -6.71 16.12 2.55
C GLN A 22 -6.93 16.23 1.04
N ALA A 23 -5.93 15.77 0.28
CA ALA A 23 -6.07 15.60 -1.15
C ALA A 23 -7.34 14.76 -1.38
N ALA A 24 -8.28 15.29 -2.13
CA ALA A 24 -9.48 14.56 -2.50
C ALA A 24 -9.03 13.23 -3.12
N VAL A 25 -9.34 12.12 -2.47
CA VAL A 25 -9.06 10.78 -2.98
C VAL A 25 -9.69 10.69 -4.35
N GLY A 26 -8.87 10.41 -5.36
CA GLY A 26 -9.14 10.66 -6.77
C GLY A 26 -10.57 10.34 -7.23
N ASN A 27 -11.04 11.11 -8.18
CA ASN A 27 -12.34 11.01 -8.87
C ASN A 27 -12.67 9.64 -9.51
N SER A 28 -11.87 8.61 -9.22
CA SER A 28 -11.96 7.26 -9.81
C SER A 28 -12.70 6.26 -8.93
N LEU A 29 -13.07 6.63 -7.70
CA LEU A 29 -13.82 5.75 -6.79
C LEU A 29 -15.33 6.00 -6.94
N LYS A 30 -16.10 4.91 -7.10
CA LYS A 30 -17.57 4.96 -7.12
C LYS A 30 -18.08 4.95 -5.68
N PRO A 31 -18.95 5.87 -5.29
CA PRO A 31 -19.62 5.84 -3.99
C PRO A 31 -20.39 4.53 -3.78
N GLY A 32 -20.40 4.05 -2.56
CA GLY A 32 -21.14 2.87 -2.11
C GLY A 32 -22.00 3.17 -0.89
N PRO A 33 -22.61 2.14 -0.32
CA PRO A 33 -23.45 2.27 0.89
C PRO A 33 -22.63 2.60 2.13
N GLU A 34 -23.31 2.91 3.20
CA GLU A 34 -22.75 3.00 4.54
C GLU A 34 -22.80 1.64 5.26
N ALA A 35 -21.92 1.47 6.23
CA ALA A 35 -21.84 0.27 7.06
C ALA A 35 -21.39 0.64 8.49
N ILE A 36 -21.84 -0.10 9.50
CA ILE A 36 -21.34 0.03 10.87
C ILE A 36 -20.31 -1.08 11.10
N VAL A 37 -19.14 -0.70 11.62
CA VAL A 37 -18.08 -1.63 11.94
C VAL A 37 -18.26 -2.17 13.35
N GLY A 38 -18.65 -3.44 13.48
CA GLY A 38 -18.85 -4.11 14.76
C GLY A 38 -17.58 -4.71 15.37
N ALA A 39 -16.61 -5.11 14.53
CA ALA A 39 -15.33 -5.65 15.01
C ALA A 39 -14.21 -5.45 14.00
N VAL A 40 -12.95 -5.57 14.47
CA VAL A 40 -11.74 -5.52 13.62
C VAL A 40 -11.00 -6.85 13.76
N VAL A 41 -10.75 -7.50 12.63
CA VAL A 41 -10.03 -8.79 12.59
C VAL A 41 -8.52 -8.56 12.73
N ASP A 42 -7.97 -7.77 11.82
CA ASP A 42 -6.56 -7.34 11.77
C ASP A 42 -6.48 -5.93 11.17
N GLY A 43 -5.28 -5.42 10.89
CA GLY A 43 -5.09 -4.04 10.41
C GLY A 43 -5.61 -3.75 8.98
N ASP A 44 -6.23 -4.71 8.30
CA ASP A 44 -6.80 -4.51 6.97
C ASP A 44 -8.14 -5.24 6.72
N THR A 45 -8.81 -5.70 7.79
CA THR A 45 -10.09 -6.42 7.70
C THR A 45 -11.00 -6.07 8.85
N VAL A 46 -12.24 -5.65 8.54
CA VAL A 46 -13.28 -5.37 9.52
C VAL A 46 -14.48 -6.29 9.36
N VAL A 47 -15.25 -6.47 10.44
CA VAL A 47 -16.53 -7.18 10.48
C VAL A 47 -17.64 -6.14 10.63
N LEU A 48 -18.72 -6.30 9.91
CA LEU A 48 -19.87 -5.40 9.94
C LEU A 48 -20.88 -5.88 10.99
N GLU A 49 -21.59 -4.95 11.63
CA GLU A 49 -22.69 -5.28 12.54
C GLU A 49 -23.85 -5.95 11.81
N ARG A 50 -24.10 -5.52 10.56
CA ARG A 50 -25.13 -6.10 9.68
C ARG A 50 -24.52 -6.33 8.30
N PRO A 51 -24.96 -7.36 7.57
CA PRO A 51 -24.51 -7.60 6.20
C PRO A 51 -24.81 -6.39 5.29
N VAL A 52 -23.84 -6.00 4.49
CA VAL A 52 -23.96 -4.98 3.45
C VAL A 52 -23.61 -5.63 2.10
N MET A 53 -24.45 -5.45 1.08
CA MET A 53 -24.30 -6.11 -0.25
C MET A 53 -24.08 -7.63 -0.14
N GLY A 54 -24.69 -8.28 0.89
CA GLY A 54 -24.56 -9.71 1.16
C GLY A 54 -23.21 -10.14 1.75
N ALA A 55 -22.40 -9.23 2.26
CA ALA A 55 -21.14 -9.54 2.93
C ALA A 55 -21.16 -9.08 4.39
N THR A 56 -20.55 -9.86 5.28
CA THR A 56 -20.38 -9.55 6.71
C THR A 56 -19.01 -8.98 7.02
N GLN A 57 -18.09 -8.96 6.06
CA GLN A 57 -16.72 -8.46 6.25
C GLN A 57 -16.30 -7.57 5.09
N ILE A 58 -15.45 -6.61 5.41
CA ILE A 58 -14.76 -5.80 4.42
C ILE A 58 -13.26 -6.05 4.54
N ARG A 59 -12.63 -6.40 3.43
CA ARG A 59 -11.18 -6.39 3.23
C ARG A 59 -10.81 -5.03 2.65
N LEU A 60 -10.13 -4.20 3.42
CA LEU A 60 -9.68 -2.88 2.98
C LEU A 60 -8.80 -3.05 1.74
N VAL A 61 -9.32 -2.64 0.58
CA VAL A 61 -8.67 -2.85 -0.71
C VAL A 61 -7.40 -2.01 -0.83
N GLY A 62 -6.42 -2.52 -1.55
CA GLY A 62 -5.20 -1.79 -1.89
C GLY A 62 -4.12 -1.74 -0.81
N ILE A 63 -4.39 -2.23 0.41
CA ILE A 63 -3.39 -2.27 1.50
C ILE A 63 -3.16 -3.68 2.04
N GLN A 64 -1.99 -3.90 2.62
CA GLN A 64 -1.67 -5.07 3.44
C GLN A 64 -1.10 -4.60 4.78
N ALA A 65 -1.81 -4.90 5.85
CA ALA A 65 -1.34 -4.69 7.21
C ALA A 65 -0.47 -5.87 7.70
N PRO A 66 0.37 -5.65 8.73
CA PRO A 66 1.02 -6.70 9.48
C PRO A 66 0.03 -7.76 9.95
N LYS A 67 0.38 -9.05 9.79
CA LYS A 67 -0.55 -10.17 9.98
C LYS A 67 -0.50 -10.75 11.37
N LEU A 68 -1.71 -11.01 11.92
CA LEU A 68 -1.93 -11.84 13.09
C LEU A 68 -2.10 -13.31 12.69
N PRO A 69 -1.81 -14.27 13.56
CA PRO A 69 -1.99 -15.70 13.30
C PRO A 69 -3.43 -16.09 12.95
N LEU A 70 -4.42 -15.52 13.66
CA LEU A 70 -5.86 -15.76 13.44
C LEU A 70 -6.19 -17.26 13.33
N GLY A 71 -5.68 -18.08 14.26
CA GLY A 71 -5.88 -19.54 14.31
C GLY A 71 -5.02 -20.36 13.33
N ARG A 72 -4.19 -19.73 12.49
CA ARG A 72 -3.29 -20.46 11.59
C ARG A 72 -2.12 -21.08 12.38
N LYS A 73 -2.03 -22.42 12.35
CA LYS A 73 -0.95 -23.16 12.99
C LYS A 73 0.42 -22.71 12.41
N ASN A 74 1.39 -22.52 13.28
CA ASN A 74 2.78 -22.15 12.93
C ASN A 74 2.93 -20.85 12.10
N PHE A 75 1.91 -19.98 12.11
CA PHE A 75 2.03 -18.67 11.46
C PHE A 75 2.49 -17.63 12.50
N PRO A 76 3.67 -17.01 12.33
CA PRO A 76 4.18 -16.04 13.30
C PRO A 76 3.38 -14.73 13.24
N THR A 77 3.23 -14.09 14.39
CA THR A 77 2.74 -12.70 14.43
C THR A 77 3.78 -11.79 13.77
N TRP A 78 3.36 -11.02 12.77
CA TRP A 78 4.25 -10.06 12.16
C TRP A 78 4.50 -8.86 13.07
N PRO A 79 5.70 -8.26 13.04
CA PRO A 79 5.99 -7.05 13.81
C PRO A 79 4.93 -5.96 13.57
N LEU A 80 4.48 -5.27 14.63
CA LEU A 80 3.41 -4.27 14.64
C LEU A 80 1.99 -4.77 14.31
N ALA A 81 1.72 -6.07 14.20
CA ALA A 81 0.37 -6.55 13.86
C ALA A 81 -0.70 -6.07 14.85
N ALA A 82 -0.45 -6.16 16.16
CA ALA A 82 -1.37 -5.65 17.18
C ALA A 82 -1.52 -4.13 17.13
N GLY A 83 -0.43 -3.39 16.84
CA GLY A 83 -0.45 -1.93 16.67
C GLY A 83 -1.30 -1.51 15.47
N SER A 84 -1.13 -2.21 14.35
CA SER A 84 -1.93 -1.97 13.14
C SER A 84 -3.42 -2.26 13.35
N LYS A 85 -3.77 -3.35 14.05
CA LYS A 85 -5.15 -3.64 14.43
C LYS A 85 -5.73 -2.50 15.27
N ARG A 86 -5.05 -2.07 16.35
CA ARG A 86 -5.51 -0.94 17.18
C ARG A 86 -5.66 0.36 16.42
N ALA A 87 -4.79 0.64 15.44
CA ALA A 87 -4.91 1.81 14.59
C ALA A 87 -6.22 1.77 13.76
N LEU A 88 -6.55 0.61 13.18
CA LEU A 88 -7.80 0.43 12.44
C LEU A 88 -9.03 0.50 13.37
N GLU A 89 -8.96 -0.10 14.57
CA GLU A 89 -10.01 -0.01 15.59
C GLU A 89 -10.33 1.47 15.95
N LYS A 90 -9.30 2.25 16.22
CA LYS A 90 -9.46 3.69 16.53
C LYS A 90 -10.16 4.46 15.40
N LEU A 91 -9.93 4.09 14.17
CA LEU A 91 -10.52 4.74 13.01
C LEU A 91 -11.96 4.32 12.76
N THR A 92 -12.32 3.04 13.03
CA THR A 92 -13.54 2.46 12.48
C THR A 92 -14.46 1.78 13.48
N LEU A 93 -13.96 1.23 14.60
CA LEU A 93 -14.77 0.40 15.52
C LEU A 93 -15.94 1.18 16.10
N GLY A 94 -17.15 0.61 16.01
CA GLY A 94 -18.41 1.20 16.47
C GLY A 94 -18.89 2.40 15.65
N LYS A 95 -18.22 2.71 14.52
CA LYS A 95 -18.55 3.88 13.69
C LYS A 95 -19.27 3.48 12.41
N THR A 96 -20.13 4.39 11.94
CA THR A 96 -20.64 4.35 10.57
C THR A 96 -19.52 4.81 9.63
N VAL A 97 -19.21 4.02 8.63
CA VAL A 97 -18.25 4.31 7.57
C VAL A 97 -18.95 4.30 6.23
N SER A 98 -18.62 5.26 5.36
CA SER A 98 -19.07 5.24 3.96
C SER A 98 -18.10 4.41 3.14
N LEU A 99 -18.63 3.59 2.21
CA LEU A 99 -17.84 2.75 1.33
C LEU A 99 -17.62 3.43 -0.02
N SER A 100 -16.50 3.11 -0.66
CA SER A 100 -16.29 3.43 -2.08
C SER A 100 -15.48 2.31 -2.78
N PHE A 101 -15.69 2.17 -4.09
CA PHE A 101 -15.16 1.06 -4.88
C PHE A 101 -14.30 1.57 -6.05
N GLY A 102 -13.12 0.97 -6.21
CA GLY A 102 -12.17 1.31 -7.27
C GLY A 102 -11.99 0.21 -8.33
N GLY A 103 -12.80 -0.84 -8.27
CA GLY A 103 -12.72 -2.00 -9.16
C GLY A 103 -13.63 -3.12 -8.72
N SER A 104 -13.14 -4.36 -8.68
CA SER A 104 -13.89 -5.53 -8.19
C SER A 104 -14.40 -5.31 -6.76
N GLU A 105 -15.68 -5.56 -6.53
CA GLU A 105 -16.35 -5.26 -5.26
C GLU A 105 -16.25 -6.39 -4.24
N LYS A 106 -15.97 -7.62 -4.67
CA LYS A 106 -15.84 -8.80 -3.79
C LYS A 106 -14.60 -9.61 -4.11
N ASP A 107 -14.04 -10.21 -3.07
CA ASP A 107 -12.99 -11.20 -3.23
C ASP A 107 -13.57 -12.63 -3.35
N ARG A 108 -12.68 -13.60 -3.59
CA ARG A 108 -13.06 -15.03 -3.70
C ARG A 108 -13.65 -15.64 -2.42
N HIS A 109 -13.58 -14.93 -1.30
CA HIS A 109 -14.13 -15.35 0.00
C HIS A 109 -15.45 -14.64 0.31
N GLY A 110 -16.01 -13.85 -0.62
CA GLY A 110 -17.26 -13.12 -0.46
C GLY A 110 -17.14 -11.85 0.40
N ARG A 111 -15.93 -11.43 0.79
CA ARG A 111 -15.74 -10.16 1.51
C ARG A 111 -15.81 -9.00 0.53
N LEU A 112 -16.37 -7.86 0.95
CA LEU A 112 -16.28 -6.62 0.16
C LEU A 112 -14.84 -6.13 0.06
N LEU A 113 -14.48 -5.67 -1.13
CA LEU A 113 -13.22 -4.98 -1.45
C LEU A 113 -13.52 -3.49 -1.56
N ALA A 114 -13.48 -2.76 -0.47
CA ALA A 114 -13.87 -1.36 -0.44
C ALA A 114 -12.81 -0.46 0.19
N HIS A 115 -12.84 0.82 -0.20
CA HIS A 115 -12.25 1.90 0.56
C HIS A 115 -13.25 2.33 1.63
N LEU A 116 -12.76 2.66 2.83
CA LEU A 116 -13.56 3.11 3.95
C LEU A 116 -13.30 4.60 4.20
N HIS A 117 -14.37 5.35 4.43
CA HIS A 117 -14.31 6.73 4.87
C HIS A 117 -15.00 6.83 6.22
N ALA A 118 -14.24 7.11 7.27
CA ALA A 118 -14.74 7.33 8.62
C ALA A 118 -15.39 8.72 8.76
N PRO A 119 -16.15 8.99 9.84
CA PRO A 119 -16.74 10.30 10.07
C PRO A 119 -15.75 11.45 9.88
N GLY A 120 -16.22 12.55 9.31
CA GLY A 120 -15.37 13.68 8.91
C GLY A 120 -14.63 13.50 7.59
N GLY A 121 -14.98 12.46 6.79
CA GLY A 121 -14.37 12.22 5.47
C GLY A 121 -12.97 11.59 5.52
N VAL A 122 -12.56 11.07 6.67
CA VAL A 122 -11.24 10.47 6.87
C VAL A 122 -11.10 9.19 6.05
N TRP A 123 -10.24 9.20 5.05
CA TRP A 123 -9.93 8.00 4.26
C TRP A 123 -9.05 7.03 5.07
N VAL A 124 -9.67 5.92 5.50
CA VAL A 124 -9.06 4.96 6.43
C VAL A 124 -7.78 4.33 5.88
N GLN A 125 -7.76 3.90 4.61
CA GLN A 125 -6.55 3.36 3.99
C GLN A 125 -5.43 4.41 3.93
N GLY A 126 -5.79 5.66 3.64
CA GLY A 126 -4.83 6.76 3.63
C GLY A 126 -4.17 6.98 4.99
N GLU A 127 -4.96 6.96 6.07
CA GLU A 127 -4.46 7.07 7.43
C GLU A 127 -3.57 5.90 7.82
N MET A 128 -3.98 4.65 7.51
CA MET A 128 -3.18 3.46 7.77
C MET A 128 -1.83 3.50 7.05
N LEU A 129 -1.79 4.00 5.82
CA LEU A 129 -0.55 4.15 5.04
C LEU A 129 0.32 5.30 5.55
N SER A 130 -0.25 6.46 5.85
CA SER A 130 0.49 7.64 6.31
C SER A 130 1.14 7.45 7.68
N GLN A 131 0.49 6.66 8.55
CA GLN A 131 1.01 6.26 9.85
C GLN A 131 2.01 5.08 9.74
N GLY A 132 2.17 4.47 8.56
CA GLY A 132 3.01 3.29 8.38
C GLY A 132 2.43 2.04 9.08
N MET A 133 1.11 1.94 9.22
CA MET A 133 0.45 0.76 9.80
C MET A 133 0.07 -0.28 8.75
N ALA A 134 0.27 0.04 7.48
CA ALA A 134 0.10 -0.86 6.34
C ALA A 134 1.06 -0.48 5.22
N ARG A 135 1.20 -1.36 4.23
CA ARG A 135 1.87 -1.10 2.94
C ARG A 135 0.89 -1.26 1.79
N VAL A 136 1.19 -0.63 0.66
CA VAL A 136 0.37 -0.78 -0.55
C VAL A 136 0.47 -2.22 -1.08
N TYR A 137 -0.71 -2.80 -1.33
CA TYR A 137 -0.90 -4.15 -1.84
C TYR A 137 -2.05 -4.13 -2.85
N SER A 138 -1.74 -3.76 -4.07
CA SER A 138 -2.70 -3.52 -5.15
C SER A 138 -2.85 -4.71 -6.08
N PHE A 139 -3.96 -4.72 -6.82
CA PHE A 139 -4.31 -5.73 -7.81
C PHE A 139 -4.75 -5.08 -9.13
N PRO A 140 -4.61 -5.78 -10.28
CA PRO A 140 -4.89 -5.20 -11.59
C PRO A 140 -6.36 -4.81 -11.79
N ASP A 141 -7.28 -5.40 -11.03
CA ASP A 141 -8.72 -5.16 -11.06
C ASP A 141 -9.22 -4.15 -10.00
N ASN A 142 -8.29 -3.56 -9.20
CA ASN A 142 -8.61 -2.57 -8.16
C ASN A 142 -7.50 -1.51 -8.07
N ARG A 143 -7.49 -0.58 -9.02
CA ARG A 143 -6.42 0.40 -9.21
C ARG A 143 -6.82 1.84 -8.89
N GLY A 144 -8.09 2.10 -8.57
CA GLY A 144 -8.68 3.43 -8.53
C GLY A 144 -7.95 4.48 -7.67
N ALA A 145 -7.37 4.11 -6.53
CA ALA A 145 -6.70 5.03 -5.62
C ALA A 145 -5.21 4.66 -5.37
N VAL A 146 -4.63 3.79 -6.19
CA VAL A 146 -3.28 3.25 -5.92
C VAL A 146 -2.20 4.32 -6.03
N ALA A 147 -2.34 5.30 -6.91
CA ALA A 147 -1.38 6.41 -7.02
C ALA A 147 -1.29 7.22 -5.72
N ASP A 148 -2.45 7.56 -5.13
CA ASP A 148 -2.54 8.29 -3.86
C ASP A 148 -1.98 7.44 -2.70
N MET A 149 -2.31 6.15 -2.67
CA MET A 149 -1.77 5.19 -1.70
C MET A 149 -0.24 5.14 -1.75
N LEU A 150 0.35 5.06 -2.94
CA LEU A 150 1.79 5.06 -3.13
C LEU A 150 2.44 6.36 -2.67
N ALA A 151 1.78 7.50 -2.86
CA ALA A 151 2.27 8.80 -2.40
C ALA A 151 2.34 8.85 -0.87
N LEU A 152 1.28 8.42 -0.18
CA LEU A 152 1.21 8.35 1.28
C LEU A 152 2.25 7.36 1.85
N GLU A 153 2.35 6.16 1.25
CA GLU A 153 3.36 5.18 1.63
C GLU A 153 4.78 5.72 1.47
N ARG A 154 5.09 6.41 0.35
CA ARG A 154 6.39 7.04 0.16
C ARG A 154 6.73 8.04 1.28
N GLY A 155 5.74 8.83 1.72
CA GLY A 155 5.88 9.76 2.85
C GLY A 155 6.20 9.04 4.16
N ALA A 156 5.44 7.99 4.49
CA ALA A 156 5.65 7.18 5.68
C ALA A 156 7.01 6.48 5.66
N ARG A 157 7.42 5.95 4.51
CA ARG A 157 8.71 5.27 4.32
C ARG A 157 9.90 6.20 4.49
N ARG A 158 9.86 7.42 3.90
CA ARG A 158 10.91 8.42 4.10
C ARG A 158 11.06 8.83 5.56
N ALA A 159 9.93 8.95 6.26
CA ALA A 159 9.91 9.31 7.69
C ALA A 159 10.12 8.11 8.63
N LYS A 160 10.36 6.90 8.09
CA LYS A 160 10.51 5.63 8.85
C LYS A 160 9.36 5.37 9.84
N ARG A 161 8.12 5.78 9.49
CA ARG A 161 6.96 5.61 10.37
C ARG A 161 6.52 4.14 10.41
N GLY A 162 6.07 3.70 11.59
CA GLY A 162 5.47 2.38 11.79
C GLY A 162 6.34 1.23 11.26
N ILE A 163 5.80 0.42 10.35
CA ILE A 163 6.50 -0.74 9.75
C ILE A 163 7.79 -0.34 9.04
N TRP A 164 7.89 0.89 8.54
CA TRP A 164 9.04 1.35 7.78
C TRP A 164 10.29 1.65 8.63
N GLY A 165 10.13 1.71 9.95
CA GLY A 165 11.25 1.74 10.91
C GLY A 165 11.83 0.36 11.23
N LEU A 166 11.23 -0.74 10.75
CA LEU A 166 11.59 -2.11 11.10
C LEU A 166 12.26 -2.84 9.94
N GLY A 167 13.36 -3.54 10.22
CA GLY A 167 14.12 -4.32 9.23
C GLY A 167 13.29 -5.40 8.52
N PHE A 168 12.25 -5.93 9.17
CA PHE A 168 11.33 -6.91 8.58
C PHE A 168 10.65 -6.41 7.30
N TYR A 169 10.33 -5.10 7.24
CA TYR A 169 9.66 -4.47 6.10
C TYR A 169 10.61 -3.63 5.23
N ALA A 170 11.90 -3.68 5.48
CA ALA A 170 12.90 -2.92 4.73
C ALA A 170 12.81 -3.25 3.23
N VAL A 171 13.00 -2.22 2.42
CA VAL A 171 13.14 -2.39 0.97
C VAL A 171 14.43 -3.17 0.70
N LYS A 172 14.35 -4.23 -0.09
CA LYS A 172 15.45 -5.14 -0.39
C LYS A 172 16.19 -4.76 -1.66
N THR A 173 17.41 -5.21 -1.77
CA THR A 173 18.16 -5.25 -3.03
C THR A 173 18.04 -6.63 -3.69
N PRO A 174 18.32 -6.78 -4.99
CA PRO A 174 18.31 -8.07 -5.67
C PRO A 174 19.16 -9.17 -5.00
N ARG A 175 20.23 -8.79 -4.30
CA ARG A 175 21.15 -9.74 -3.63
C ARG A 175 20.60 -10.33 -2.33
N GLU A 176 19.57 -9.72 -1.74
CA GLU A 176 19.01 -10.13 -0.43
C GLU A 176 17.82 -11.09 -0.55
N LEU A 177 17.48 -11.58 -1.72
CA LEU A 177 16.18 -12.22 -1.98
C LEU A 177 16.16 -13.73 -1.77
N GLY A 178 17.31 -14.40 -1.72
CA GLY A 178 17.40 -15.86 -1.75
C GLY A 178 16.56 -16.59 -0.70
N SER A 179 16.56 -16.10 0.54
CA SER A 179 15.79 -16.67 1.66
C SER A 179 14.34 -16.15 1.74
N LEU A 180 13.93 -15.24 0.86
CA LEU A 180 12.65 -14.53 0.94
C LEU A 180 11.61 -15.06 -0.06
N ILE A 181 11.90 -16.17 -0.74
CA ILE A 181 10.95 -16.83 -1.66
C ILE A 181 9.65 -17.16 -0.90
N GLY A 182 8.50 -16.93 -1.55
CA GLY A 182 7.18 -17.12 -0.93
C GLY A 182 6.72 -15.94 -0.07
N THR A 183 7.46 -14.82 -0.03
CA THR A 183 7.07 -13.62 0.71
C THR A 183 6.80 -12.44 -0.22
N PHE A 184 6.02 -11.47 0.25
CA PHE A 184 5.79 -10.21 -0.46
C PHE A 184 6.88 -9.21 -0.09
N GLN A 185 7.60 -8.68 -1.09
CA GLN A 185 8.71 -7.77 -0.90
C GLN A 185 8.59 -6.51 -1.75
N LEU A 186 9.27 -5.44 -1.29
CA LEU A 186 9.65 -4.29 -2.09
C LEU A 186 11.13 -4.46 -2.43
N VAL A 187 11.46 -4.43 -3.72
CA VAL A 187 12.83 -4.62 -4.20
C VAL A 187 13.24 -3.42 -5.02
N THR A 188 14.39 -2.82 -4.72
CA THR A 188 14.96 -1.70 -5.48
C THR A 188 16.24 -2.15 -6.16
N GLY A 189 16.37 -1.87 -7.47
CA GLY A 189 17.55 -2.18 -8.24
C GLY A 189 17.52 -1.51 -9.62
N ARG A 190 18.69 -1.56 -10.30
CA ARG A 190 18.82 -1.12 -11.68
C ARG A 190 18.44 -2.27 -12.62
N VAL A 191 17.56 -2.00 -13.57
CA VAL A 191 17.28 -2.94 -14.67
C VAL A 191 18.51 -2.94 -15.59
N LEU A 192 19.23 -4.05 -15.64
CA LEU A 192 20.41 -4.16 -16.52
C LEU A 192 20.01 -4.46 -17.97
N LYS A 193 18.96 -5.27 -18.14
CA LYS A 193 18.46 -5.62 -19.46
C LYS A 193 16.95 -5.80 -19.46
N ALA A 194 16.29 -5.29 -20.49
CA ALA A 194 14.86 -5.45 -20.74
C ALA A 194 14.67 -6.17 -22.08
N ASP A 195 14.17 -7.40 -22.05
CA ASP A 195 14.00 -8.24 -23.23
C ASP A 195 12.55 -8.66 -23.41
N ARG A 196 12.14 -8.77 -24.68
CA ARG A 196 10.91 -9.45 -25.06
C ARG A 196 11.25 -10.84 -25.63
N VAL A 197 10.82 -11.88 -24.92
CA VAL A 197 10.93 -13.25 -25.39
C VAL A 197 9.53 -13.79 -25.67
N LYS A 198 9.22 -14.04 -26.93
CA LYS A 198 7.88 -14.38 -27.39
C LYS A 198 6.86 -13.30 -26.94
N SER A 199 5.91 -13.68 -26.10
CA SER A 199 4.84 -12.80 -25.62
C SER A 199 5.10 -12.16 -24.25
N LYS A 200 6.21 -12.52 -23.57
CA LYS A 200 6.56 -12.03 -22.24
C LYS A 200 7.65 -10.98 -22.30
N ILE A 201 7.68 -10.08 -21.32
CA ILE A 201 8.80 -9.16 -21.10
C ILE A 201 9.50 -9.58 -19.81
N TYR A 202 10.82 -9.51 -19.84
CA TYR A 202 11.72 -9.80 -18.73
C TYR A 202 12.57 -8.58 -18.45
N LEU A 203 12.59 -8.11 -17.20
CA LEU A 203 13.50 -7.08 -16.73
C LEU A 203 14.49 -7.74 -15.79
N ASN A 204 15.74 -7.89 -16.24
CA ASN A 204 16.79 -8.60 -15.53
C ASN A 204 17.66 -7.64 -14.74
N PHE A 205 18.05 -8.04 -13.54
CA PHE A 205 18.80 -7.21 -12.58
C PHE A 205 20.25 -7.66 -12.39
N GLY A 206 20.68 -8.70 -13.09
CA GLY A 206 22.02 -9.21 -13.11
C GLY A 206 22.43 -9.66 -14.51
N GLN A 207 23.66 -10.18 -14.64
CA GLN A 207 24.21 -10.67 -15.91
C GLN A 207 23.81 -12.12 -16.19
N ASP A 208 23.56 -12.91 -15.15
CA ASP A 208 23.11 -14.29 -15.26
C ASP A 208 21.60 -14.41 -14.95
N TRP A 209 20.78 -14.34 -16.00
CA TRP A 209 19.33 -14.48 -15.89
C TRP A 209 18.86 -15.81 -15.28
N ARG A 210 19.76 -16.81 -15.14
CA ARG A 210 19.43 -18.09 -14.51
C ARG A 210 19.40 -18.03 -12.99
N SER A 211 20.12 -17.10 -12.40
CA SER A 211 20.25 -16.97 -10.95
C SER A 211 19.81 -15.63 -10.41
N ASP A 212 19.79 -14.59 -11.24
CA ASP A 212 19.52 -13.22 -10.84
C ASP A 212 18.03 -12.93 -10.64
N PHE A 213 17.77 -11.84 -9.92
CA PHE A 213 16.40 -11.34 -9.77
C PHE A 213 15.83 -10.86 -11.10
N THR A 214 14.58 -11.22 -11.38
CA THR A 214 13.88 -10.84 -12.61
C THR A 214 12.46 -10.36 -12.31
N ILE A 215 12.01 -9.30 -12.97
CA ILE A 215 10.60 -8.94 -13.07
C ILE A 215 10.06 -9.48 -14.38
N THR A 216 8.90 -10.15 -14.36
CA THR A 216 8.23 -10.62 -15.57
C THR A 216 6.90 -9.94 -15.78
N LEU A 217 6.57 -9.67 -17.05
CA LEU A 217 5.27 -9.18 -17.47
C LEU A 217 4.68 -10.15 -18.50
N LYS A 218 3.53 -10.75 -18.17
CA LYS A 218 2.80 -11.64 -19.06
C LYS A 218 2.03 -10.86 -20.13
N THR A 219 1.66 -11.52 -21.22
CA THR A 219 0.97 -10.91 -22.36
C THR A 219 -0.26 -10.10 -21.96
N GLY A 220 -1.14 -10.66 -21.14
CA GLY A 220 -2.38 -9.97 -20.69
C GLY A 220 -2.12 -8.69 -19.89
N THR A 221 -0.98 -8.63 -19.18
CA THR A 221 -0.58 -7.48 -18.37
C THR A 221 -0.15 -6.29 -19.23
N ARG A 222 0.45 -6.51 -20.38
CA ARG A 222 1.00 -5.46 -21.25
C ARG A 222 -0.01 -4.41 -21.65
N ARG A 223 -1.29 -4.79 -21.82
CA ARG A 223 -2.36 -3.86 -22.14
C ARG A 223 -2.57 -2.80 -21.05
N LEU A 224 -2.43 -3.18 -19.78
CA LEU A 224 -2.55 -2.25 -18.66
C LEU A 224 -1.37 -1.27 -18.62
N PHE A 225 -0.16 -1.74 -18.92
CA PHE A 225 1.04 -0.88 -19.01
C PHE A 225 0.92 0.12 -20.18
N ALA A 226 0.53 -0.37 -21.37
CA ALA A 226 0.32 0.50 -22.52
C ALA A 226 -0.78 1.56 -22.27
N LYS A 227 -1.90 1.18 -21.64
CA LYS A 227 -2.98 2.12 -21.25
C LYS A 227 -2.50 3.18 -20.25
N ALA A 228 -1.52 2.84 -19.43
CA ALA A 228 -0.91 3.78 -18.48
C ALA A 228 0.25 4.59 -19.08
N GLY A 229 0.54 4.45 -20.38
CA GLY A 229 1.65 5.13 -21.04
C GLY A 229 3.03 4.63 -20.60
N VAL A 230 3.12 3.43 -20.03
CA VAL A 230 4.38 2.86 -19.55
C VAL A 230 4.87 1.80 -20.52
N ASP A 231 6.03 2.02 -21.15
CA ASP A 231 6.74 0.98 -21.89
C ASP A 231 7.72 0.25 -20.96
N PRO A 232 7.47 -1.03 -20.65
CA PRO A 232 8.39 -1.79 -19.80
C PRO A 232 9.78 -1.96 -20.39
N LEU A 233 9.95 -1.94 -21.72
CA LEU A 233 11.27 -2.04 -22.35
C LEU A 233 12.12 -0.78 -22.14
N ALA A 234 11.47 0.39 -22.03
CA ALA A 234 12.13 1.65 -21.70
C ALA A 234 12.66 1.74 -20.25
N LEU A 235 12.44 0.70 -19.44
CA LEU A 235 12.97 0.60 -18.07
C LEU A 235 14.43 0.09 -18.05
N GLU A 236 14.99 -0.34 -19.19
CA GLU A 236 16.42 -0.68 -19.27
C GLU A 236 17.29 0.50 -18.81
N GLY A 237 18.31 0.21 -18.01
CA GLY A 237 19.17 1.22 -17.40
C GLY A 237 18.56 2.01 -16.25
N ARG A 238 17.24 1.91 -16.01
CA ARG A 238 16.55 2.70 -14.97
C ARG A 238 16.67 2.03 -13.61
N MET A 239 16.73 2.88 -12.56
CA MET A 239 16.56 2.44 -11.18
C MET A 239 15.07 2.31 -10.91
N VAL A 240 14.60 1.14 -10.50
CA VAL A 240 13.19 0.88 -10.22
C VAL A 240 13.00 0.29 -8.83
N ARG A 241 11.80 0.49 -8.28
CA ARG A 241 11.31 -0.27 -7.13
C ARG A 241 10.10 -1.06 -7.56
N VAL A 242 10.16 -2.39 -7.39
CA VAL A 242 9.04 -3.27 -7.64
C VAL A 242 8.50 -3.83 -6.33
N ARG A 243 7.21 -4.10 -6.29
CA ARG A 243 6.53 -4.78 -5.19
C ARG A 243 5.81 -6.01 -5.69
N GLY A 244 5.87 -7.09 -4.93
CA GLY A 244 5.18 -8.32 -5.29
C GLY A 244 5.63 -9.53 -4.49
N TRP A 245 4.95 -10.65 -4.74
CA TRP A 245 5.32 -11.94 -4.19
C TRP A 245 6.56 -12.49 -4.91
N LEU A 246 7.59 -12.81 -4.13
CA LEU A 246 8.77 -13.46 -4.64
C LEU A 246 8.46 -14.94 -4.94
N LYS A 247 8.70 -15.34 -6.16
CA LYS A 247 8.63 -16.72 -6.66
C LYS A 247 10.03 -17.19 -7.00
N LYS A 248 10.22 -18.49 -7.03
CA LYS A 248 11.41 -19.12 -7.58
C LYS A 248 11.13 -19.56 -9.02
N PHE A 249 11.84 -18.98 -9.96
CA PHE A 249 11.86 -19.43 -11.36
C PHE A 249 13.24 -19.09 -11.93
N ASN A 250 14.13 -20.08 -11.97
CA ASN A 250 15.57 -19.91 -12.02
C ASN A 250 16.04 -19.16 -10.75
N GLY A 251 16.27 -17.82 -10.81
CA GLY A 251 16.45 -16.95 -9.66
C GLY A 251 15.15 -16.50 -8.99
N PRO A 252 15.23 -15.56 -8.03
CA PRO A 252 14.07 -14.87 -7.47
C PRO A 252 13.34 -14.08 -8.56
N MET A 253 12.00 -14.09 -8.53
CA MET A 253 11.18 -13.45 -9.56
C MET A 253 9.93 -12.81 -8.99
N ILE A 254 9.53 -11.65 -9.54
CA ILE A 254 8.22 -11.03 -9.32
C ILE A 254 7.47 -10.97 -10.66
N ASP A 255 6.23 -11.51 -10.69
CA ASP A 255 5.30 -11.25 -11.80
C ASP A 255 4.63 -9.88 -11.57
N ALA A 256 4.96 -8.88 -12.37
CA ALA A 256 4.27 -7.60 -12.37
C ALA A 256 2.97 -7.71 -13.19
N THR A 257 1.84 -7.42 -12.59
CA THR A 257 0.49 -7.58 -13.17
C THR A 257 -0.16 -6.25 -13.55
N HIS A 258 0.35 -5.14 -13.07
CA HIS A 258 -0.14 -3.78 -13.35
C HIS A 258 0.97 -2.74 -13.09
N PRO A 259 0.89 -1.55 -13.72
CA PRO A 259 1.98 -0.56 -13.71
C PRO A 259 2.39 -0.08 -12.32
N GLU A 260 1.44 0.09 -11.41
CA GLU A 260 1.68 0.64 -10.07
C GLU A 260 2.53 -0.28 -9.16
N GLN A 261 2.78 -1.52 -9.61
CA GLN A 261 3.76 -2.37 -8.93
C GLN A 261 5.22 -1.95 -9.19
N ILE A 262 5.48 -1.15 -10.22
CA ILE A 262 6.82 -0.71 -10.61
C ILE A 262 6.90 0.81 -10.50
N GLU A 263 7.67 1.31 -9.54
CA GLU A 263 7.97 2.72 -9.37
C GLU A 263 9.35 3.01 -10.00
N VAL A 264 9.43 3.93 -10.97
CA VAL A 264 10.72 4.46 -11.44
C VAL A 264 11.25 5.40 -10.38
N ILE A 265 12.46 5.14 -9.92
CA ILE A 265 13.16 6.00 -8.96
C ILE A 265 14.03 6.93 -9.79
N SER A 266 13.71 8.23 -9.75
CA SER A 266 14.59 9.22 -10.37
C SER A 266 15.98 9.14 -9.75
N PRO A 267 17.05 9.37 -10.53
CA PRO A 267 18.40 9.37 -10.05
C PRO A 267 18.61 10.41 -8.95
#